data_84eb4fd9d826dbbbb886333a27c3910f
#
_entry.id   84eb4fd9d826dbbbb886333a27c3910f
#
_cell.length_a   1.000
_cell.length_b   1.000
_cell.length_c   1.000
_cell.angle_alpha   90.00
_cell.angle_beta   90.00
_cell.angle_gamma   90.00
#
_symmetry.space_group_name_H-M   'P 1'
#
loop_
_entity.id
_entity.type
_entity.pdbx_description
1 polymer ?
#
loop_
_entity_poly.entity_id
_entity_poly.type
_entity_poly.pdbx_seq_one_letter_code
_entity_poly.pdbx_strand_id
1 'polypeptide(L)'
;MRKFKSMLLAGLLVVACVLSACGAKGGAAKGGNIKVGVVNNPPSESGYREANVKDMEAVFSAANGYDLKTAYSIKNDEQLQAAQGFITEGVDYLLISAAETTGWDEVLKKAKEAGIKVYLFDRMIDVDESLYEAAVVSDMAKEGETAVNWLLDQKLDVYNVVHIQGAMGSDAQIGRTGALDEQFASGKMTKVVQQTATWDEAEAKKIVESVINSGADFNVIYAENDGMAKGAVAALDEHGITHGVDGDVIVMGFDCNKWALRELLAGKWNYDGQCSPFQAQIISDIIKGTKSVSSKKIINEEKGFDAKALTQNDIDTYGLGE
;
A
#
# COMPACT_ATOMS: atom_id res chain seq x y z
N MET A 1 72.16 -42.65 46.15
CA MET A 1 71.64 -43.01 47.49
C MET A 1 70.13 -42.69 47.55
N ARG A 2 69.36 -43.75 47.77
CA ARG A 2 68.15 -43.89 48.57
C ARG A 2 66.99 -43.02 48.20
N LYS A 3 65.90 -43.65 47.64
CA LYS A 3 64.73 -44.29 48.31
C LYS A 3 63.74 -43.25 48.81
N PHE A 4 62.36 -43.26 48.64
CA PHE A 4 61.34 -44.30 48.72
C PHE A 4 59.99 -43.62 48.19
N LYS A 5 59.18 -44.20 47.30
CA LYS A 5 57.92 -44.91 47.53
C LYS A 5 56.88 -44.26 48.48
N SER A 6 55.69 -44.00 47.93
CA SER A 6 54.35 -44.56 48.29
C SER A 6 53.30 -43.78 47.56
N MET A 7 52.51 -44.25 46.75
CA MET A 7 51.25 -45.03 46.67
C MET A 7 50.20 -44.74 47.77
N LEU A 8 49.04 -44.29 47.36
CA LEU A 8 47.69 -44.65 47.80
C LEU A 8 46.72 -43.70 47.10
N LEU A 9 45.93 -44.12 46.23
CA LEU A 9 44.61 -44.86 46.14
C LEU A 9 43.40 -44.06 46.60
N ALA A 10 42.49 -43.96 45.66
CA ALA A 10 41.05 -44.02 45.78
C ALA A 10 40.24 -42.75 46.13
N GLY A 11 39.28 -42.48 45.28
CA GLY A 11 38.14 -41.62 45.58
C GLY A 11 37.35 -41.27 44.33
N LEU A 12 36.73 -42.26 43.66
CA LEU A 12 35.70 -42.01 42.64
C LEU A 12 34.46 -41.43 43.32
N LEU A 13 34.08 -40.22 43.01
CA LEU A 13 32.73 -39.72 43.28
C LEU A 13 32.14 -39.20 41.96
N VAL A 14 31.34 -40.05 41.31
CA VAL A 14 30.50 -39.68 40.20
C VAL A 14 29.28 -38.98 40.78
N VAL A 15 29.21 -37.65 40.58
CA VAL A 15 27.97 -36.88 40.78
C VAL A 15 27.33 -36.74 39.43
N ALA A 16 26.28 -37.53 39.17
CA ALA A 16 25.40 -37.40 38.03
C ALA A 16 24.49 -36.20 38.26
N CYS A 17 24.82 -35.04 37.68
CA CYS A 17 23.86 -33.95 37.53
C CYS A 17 22.95 -34.24 36.33
N VAL A 18 21.75 -34.71 36.63
CA VAL A 18 20.66 -34.76 35.66
C VAL A 18 20.20 -33.32 35.40
N LEU A 19 20.71 -32.72 34.34
CA LEU A 19 20.18 -31.49 33.80
C LEU A 19 18.93 -31.81 32.97
N SER A 20 17.76 -31.60 33.56
CA SER A 20 16.50 -31.56 32.86
C SER A 20 16.52 -30.38 31.85
N ALA A 21 16.85 -30.67 30.60
CA ALA A 21 16.70 -29.72 29.52
C ALA A 21 15.22 -29.59 29.20
N CYS A 22 14.55 -28.55 29.73
CA CYS A 22 13.33 -28.04 29.17
C CYS A 22 13.62 -27.55 27.76
N GLY A 23 13.15 -28.28 26.76
CA GLY A 23 13.30 -27.95 25.36
C GLY A 23 12.46 -26.73 24.99
N ALA A 24 13.10 -25.56 25.00
CA ALA A 24 12.66 -24.47 24.14
C ALA A 24 13.10 -24.83 22.72
N LYS A 25 12.16 -25.12 21.84
CA LYS A 25 12.41 -25.19 20.40
C LYS A 25 12.68 -23.77 19.89
N GLY A 26 13.87 -23.24 20.15
CA GLY A 26 14.42 -22.14 19.41
C GLY A 26 14.89 -22.69 18.07
N GLY A 27 14.26 -22.28 16.98
CA GLY A 27 14.74 -22.58 15.64
C GLY A 27 16.19 -22.11 15.52
N ALA A 28 17.08 -23.02 15.11
CA ALA A 28 18.46 -22.68 14.79
C ALA A 28 18.45 -21.57 13.73
N ALA A 29 19.10 -20.45 14.03
CA ALA A 29 19.36 -19.43 13.02
C ALA A 29 20.15 -20.09 11.88
N LYS A 30 19.53 -20.26 10.73
CA LYS A 30 20.23 -20.61 9.49
C LYS A 30 21.20 -19.46 9.23
N GLY A 31 22.49 -19.76 9.10
CA GLY A 31 23.54 -18.77 8.86
C GLY A 31 23.50 -18.22 7.43
N GLY A 32 22.46 -17.52 7.08
CA GLY A 32 22.24 -16.87 5.79
C GLY A 32 21.18 -15.78 5.90
N ASN A 33 21.13 -14.89 4.90
CA ASN A 33 20.11 -13.86 4.83
C ASN A 33 18.70 -14.47 4.72
N ILE A 34 17.71 -13.80 5.30
CA ILE A 34 16.28 -14.15 5.21
C ILE A 34 15.82 -13.92 3.77
N LYS A 35 15.30 -14.95 3.12
CA LYS A 35 14.81 -14.87 1.73
C LYS A 35 13.42 -14.27 1.69
N VAL A 36 13.27 -13.18 0.98
CA VAL A 36 12.00 -12.46 0.82
C VAL A 36 11.66 -12.33 -0.65
N GLY A 37 10.48 -12.82 -1.04
CA GLY A 37 9.87 -12.56 -2.34
C GLY A 37 8.82 -11.45 -2.22
N VAL A 38 8.93 -10.41 -3.03
CA VAL A 38 7.94 -9.32 -3.08
C VAL A 38 7.25 -9.32 -4.43
N VAL A 39 5.93 -9.41 -4.42
CA VAL A 39 5.06 -9.22 -5.58
C VAL A 39 4.40 -7.84 -5.44
N ASN A 40 4.57 -6.99 -6.45
CA ASN A 40 4.08 -5.61 -6.40
C ASN A 40 3.80 -5.08 -7.83
N ASN A 41 3.20 -3.91 -7.93
CA ASN A 41 3.12 -3.16 -9.16
C ASN A 41 4.46 -2.46 -9.45
N PRO A 42 4.78 -2.13 -10.73
CA PRO A 42 6.05 -1.51 -11.08
C PRO A 42 6.14 -0.06 -10.55
N PRO A 43 7.33 0.41 -10.17
CA PRO A 43 7.53 1.77 -9.64
C PRO A 43 7.13 2.88 -10.62
N SER A 44 7.03 2.58 -11.91
CA SER A 44 6.57 3.51 -12.94
C SER A 44 5.05 3.72 -12.98
N GLU A 45 4.27 2.98 -12.16
CA GLU A 45 2.81 3.12 -12.13
C GLU A 45 2.37 4.49 -11.61
N SER A 46 2.98 4.95 -10.51
CA SER A 46 2.63 6.21 -9.86
C SER A 46 3.72 6.67 -8.89
N GLY A 47 3.67 7.92 -8.43
CA GLY A 47 4.56 8.43 -7.38
C GLY A 47 4.42 7.67 -6.06
N TYR A 48 3.20 7.25 -5.71
CA TYR A 48 2.95 6.35 -4.58
C TYR A 48 3.73 5.04 -4.73
N ARG A 49 3.61 4.40 -5.89
CA ARG A 49 4.26 3.10 -6.14
C ARG A 49 5.77 3.20 -6.16
N GLU A 50 6.32 4.30 -6.70
CA GLU A 50 7.76 4.56 -6.64
C GLU A 50 8.26 4.66 -5.19
N ALA A 51 7.55 5.39 -4.33
CA ALA A 51 7.89 5.53 -2.92
C ALA A 51 7.77 4.18 -2.18
N ASN A 52 6.72 3.41 -2.45
CA ASN A 52 6.49 2.09 -1.85
C ASN A 52 7.58 1.08 -2.23
N VAL A 53 7.97 1.01 -3.50
CA VAL A 53 9.05 0.13 -3.96
C VAL A 53 10.37 0.51 -3.30
N LYS A 54 10.70 1.81 -3.23
CA LYS A 54 11.92 2.31 -2.56
C LYS A 54 11.94 1.95 -1.06
N ASP A 55 10.79 2.03 -0.36
CA ASP A 55 10.66 1.63 1.03
C ASP A 55 10.94 0.12 1.20
N MET A 56 10.34 -0.73 0.36
CA MET A 56 10.57 -2.17 0.37
C MET A 56 12.04 -2.53 0.11
N GLU A 57 12.66 -1.94 -0.91
CA GLU A 57 14.06 -2.21 -1.26
C GLU A 57 15.04 -1.72 -0.18
N ALA A 58 14.79 -0.60 0.45
CA ALA A 58 15.63 -0.06 1.51
C ALA A 58 15.59 -0.94 2.77
N VAL A 59 14.39 -1.34 3.20
CA VAL A 59 14.20 -2.12 4.43
C VAL A 59 14.62 -3.57 4.24
N PHE A 60 14.22 -4.22 3.15
CA PHE A 60 14.54 -5.63 2.89
C PHE A 60 15.88 -5.84 2.17
N SER A 61 16.83 -4.93 2.38
CA SER A 61 18.17 -4.96 1.79
C SER A 61 19.10 -6.01 2.45
N ALA A 62 20.14 -6.41 1.73
CA ALA A 62 21.17 -7.30 2.24
C ALA A 62 21.89 -6.75 3.48
N ALA A 63 22.04 -5.42 3.58
CA ALA A 63 22.61 -4.76 4.75
C ALA A 63 21.76 -4.97 6.03
N ASN A 64 20.47 -5.20 5.88
CA ASN A 64 19.53 -5.47 6.97
C ASN A 64 19.30 -6.97 7.21
N GLY A 65 20.07 -7.86 6.52
CA GLY A 65 20.03 -9.30 6.69
C GLY A 65 19.02 -10.03 5.80
N TYR A 66 18.58 -9.41 4.71
CA TYR A 66 17.63 -10.00 3.79
C TYR A 66 18.25 -10.34 2.41
N ASP A 67 17.70 -11.35 1.76
CA ASP A 67 17.91 -11.70 0.35
C ASP A 67 16.60 -11.44 -0.37
N LEU A 68 16.48 -10.21 -0.91
CA LEU A 68 15.27 -9.69 -1.54
C LEU A 68 15.22 -10.08 -3.02
N LYS A 69 14.08 -10.63 -3.43
CA LYS A 69 13.69 -10.78 -4.83
C LYS A 69 12.36 -10.08 -5.06
N THR A 70 12.24 -9.38 -6.17
CA THR A 70 11.06 -8.62 -6.53
C THR A 70 10.49 -9.07 -7.87
N ALA A 71 9.18 -9.04 -8.01
CA ALA A 71 8.47 -9.22 -9.26
C ALA A 71 7.41 -8.13 -9.40
N TYR A 72 7.44 -7.42 -10.51
CA TYR A 72 6.57 -6.29 -10.79
C TYR A 72 5.67 -6.56 -11.99
N SER A 73 4.36 -6.44 -11.80
CA SER A 73 3.37 -6.46 -12.87
C SER A 73 2.08 -5.77 -12.46
N ILE A 74 1.41 -5.13 -13.42
CA ILE A 74 0.06 -4.58 -13.26
C ILE A 74 -1.03 -5.62 -13.60
N LYS A 75 -0.64 -6.84 -14.00
CA LYS A 75 -1.56 -7.91 -14.37
C LYS A 75 -1.62 -8.96 -13.26
N ASN A 76 -2.82 -9.25 -12.81
CA ASN A 76 -3.06 -10.19 -11.73
C ASN A 76 -2.51 -11.60 -12.01
N ASP A 77 -2.70 -12.12 -13.21
CA ASP A 77 -2.20 -13.44 -13.63
C ASP A 77 -0.67 -13.54 -13.59
N GLU A 78 0.04 -12.48 -14.01
CA GLU A 78 1.50 -12.41 -13.93
C GLU A 78 1.97 -12.33 -12.47
N GLN A 79 1.26 -11.61 -11.60
CA GLN A 79 1.56 -11.55 -10.16
C GLN A 79 1.34 -12.92 -9.48
N LEU A 80 0.25 -13.62 -9.81
CA LEU A 80 -0.02 -14.97 -9.32
C LEU A 80 1.09 -15.97 -9.74
N GLN A 81 1.55 -15.88 -11.00
CA GLN A 81 2.67 -16.69 -11.48
C GLN A 81 3.98 -16.37 -10.76
N ALA A 82 4.27 -15.09 -10.51
CA ALA A 82 5.45 -14.66 -9.76
C ALA A 82 5.44 -15.19 -8.33
N ALA A 83 4.30 -15.09 -7.64
CA ALA A 83 4.12 -15.66 -6.30
C ALA A 83 4.36 -17.18 -6.29
N GLN A 84 3.81 -17.92 -7.28
CA GLN A 84 4.08 -19.36 -7.42
C GLN A 84 5.57 -19.64 -7.70
N GLY A 85 6.25 -18.77 -8.44
CA GLY A 85 7.70 -18.85 -8.67
C GLY A 85 8.47 -18.74 -7.36
N PHE A 86 8.18 -17.74 -6.52
CA PHE A 86 8.81 -17.57 -5.20
C PHE A 86 8.55 -18.73 -4.25
N ILE A 87 7.33 -19.33 -4.30
CA ILE A 87 7.02 -20.54 -3.54
C ILE A 87 7.92 -21.70 -3.98
N THR A 88 8.10 -21.89 -5.27
CA THR A 88 8.94 -22.93 -5.85
C THR A 88 10.43 -22.74 -5.50
N GLU A 89 10.90 -21.49 -5.46
CA GLU A 89 12.26 -21.15 -5.05
C GLU A 89 12.52 -21.33 -3.55
N GLY A 90 11.46 -21.46 -2.75
CA GLY A 90 11.52 -21.65 -1.30
C GLY A 90 12.02 -20.40 -0.58
N VAL A 91 11.35 -19.26 -0.81
CA VAL A 91 11.53 -18.06 0.01
C VAL A 91 11.04 -18.33 1.43
N ASP A 92 11.56 -17.61 2.41
CA ASP A 92 11.08 -17.71 3.80
C ASP A 92 9.79 -16.91 4.00
N TYR A 93 9.69 -15.78 3.29
CA TYR A 93 8.56 -14.84 3.36
C TYR A 93 8.12 -14.39 1.95
N LEU A 94 6.82 -14.29 1.77
CA LEU A 94 6.18 -13.77 0.57
C LEU A 94 5.36 -12.53 0.95
N LEU A 95 5.72 -11.37 0.39
CA LEU A 95 5.05 -10.11 0.60
C LEU A 95 4.28 -9.72 -0.67
N ILE A 96 3.02 -9.29 -0.52
CA ILE A 96 2.11 -9.07 -1.66
C ILE A 96 1.40 -7.73 -1.53
N SER A 97 1.53 -6.87 -2.55
CA SER A 97 0.60 -5.80 -2.88
C SER A 97 -0.04 -6.13 -4.22
N ALA A 98 -1.28 -6.54 -4.19
CA ALA A 98 -1.95 -7.16 -5.33
C ALA A 98 -2.47 -6.13 -6.36
N ALA A 99 -2.40 -6.47 -7.64
CA ALA A 99 -3.04 -5.71 -8.70
C ALA A 99 -4.57 -5.79 -8.59
N GLU A 100 -5.11 -6.97 -8.29
CA GLU A 100 -6.54 -7.22 -8.07
C GLU A 100 -6.75 -8.02 -6.77
N THR A 101 -7.93 -7.84 -6.15
CA THR A 101 -8.24 -8.45 -4.86
C THR A 101 -8.48 -9.95 -4.93
N THR A 102 -8.80 -10.51 -6.08
CA THR A 102 -9.29 -11.89 -6.25
C THR A 102 -8.27 -12.84 -6.86
N GLY A 103 -8.52 -14.14 -6.73
CA GLY A 103 -7.72 -15.20 -7.38
C GLY A 103 -6.54 -15.72 -6.55
N TRP A 104 -6.30 -15.21 -5.35
CA TRP A 104 -5.11 -15.50 -4.55
C TRP A 104 -5.20 -16.78 -3.69
N ASP A 105 -6.40 -17.33 -3.44
CA ASP A 105 -6.62 -18.46 -2.54
C ASP A 105 -5.69 -19.65 -2.78
N GLU A 106 -5.62 -20.11 -4.02
CA GLU A 106 -4.88 -21.34 -4.37
C GLU A 106 -3.37 -21.14 -4.23
N VAL A 107 -2.87 -19.96 -4.59
CA VAL A 107 -1.44 -19.63 -4.45
C VAL A 107 -1.07 -19.54 -2.97
N LEU A 108 -1.90 -18.87 -2.15
CA LEU A 108 -1.62 -18.72 -0.73
C LEU A 108 -1.78 -20.03 0.05
N LYS A 109 -2.69 -20.92 -0.33
CA LYS A 109 -2.75 -22.29 0.23
C LYS A 109 -1.44 -23.04 -0.02
N LYS A 110 -0.89 -22.96 -1.23
CA LYS A 110 0.41 -23.57 -1.56
C LYS A 110 1.56 -22.96 -0.77
N ALA A 111 1.58 -21.63 -0.57
CA ALA A 111 2.56 -20.96 0.28
C ALA A 111 2.50 -21.52 1.72
N LYS A 112 1.30 -21.65 2.28
CA LYS A 112 1.06 -22.20 3.61
C LYS A 112 1.51 -23.67 3.72
N GLU A 113 1.19 -24.51 2.74
CA GLU A 113 1.63 -25.89 2.66
C GLU A 113 3.16 -26.04 2.58
N ALA A 114 3.82 -25.11 1.88
CA ALA A 114 5.28 -25.02 1.79
C ALA A 114 5.94 -24.43 3.07
N GLY A 115 5.14 -23.97 4.04
CA GLY A 115 5.63 -23.33 5.26
C GLY A 115 6.14 -21.90 5.06
N ILE A 116 5.82 -21.27 3.94
CA ILE A 116 6.16 -19.89 3.61
C ILE A 116 5.17 -18.95 4.29
N LYS A 117 5.68 -17.95 4.99
CA LYS A 117 4.85 -16.95 5.67
C LYS A 117 4.49 -15.82 4.73
N VAL A 118 3.20 -15.51 4.64
CA VAL A 118 2.67 -14.49 3.74
C VAL A 118 2.35 -13.22 4.53
N TYR A 119 2.73 -12.07 4.00
CA TYR A 119 2.34 -10.75 4.49
C TYR A 119 1.69 -9.95 3.35
N LEU A 120 0.60 -9.28 3.66
CA LEU A 120 -0.03 -8.33 2.75
C LEU A 120 0.44 -6.91 3.12
N PHE A 121 0.62 -6.08 2.13
CA PHE A 121 0.94 -4.67 2.34
C PHE A 121 0.22 -3.78 1.33
N ASP A 122 0.06 -2.48 1.67
CA ASP A 122 -0.61 -1.50 0.83
C ASP A 122 -2.12 -1.79 0.68
N ARG A 123 -2.48 -2.92 0.09
CA ARG A 123 -3.83 -3.31 -0.33
C ARG A 123 -4.25 -4.64 0.27
N MET A 124 -5.54 -4.77 0.57
CA MET A 124 -6.12 -6.07 0.94
C MET A 124 -6.42 -6.93 -0.28
N ILE A 125 -6.58 -8.22 -0.04
CA ILE A 125 -7.09 -9.20 -1.01
C ILE A 125 -8.23 -10.00 -0.37
N ASP A 126 -9.08 -10.58 -1.21
CA ASP A 126 -10.24 -11.35 -0.77
C ASP A 126 -9.86 -12.83 -0.55
N VAL A 127 -9.29 -13.09 0.63
CA VAL A 127 -8.88 -14.44 1.06
C VAL A 127 -9.18 -14.65 2.54
N ASP A 128 -9.22 -15.93 2.96
CA ASP A 128 -9.34 -16.30 4.37
C ASP A 128 -8.10 -15.80 5.16
N GLU A 129 -8.35 -15.18 6.33
CA GLU A 129 -7.29 -14.63 7.18
C GLU A 129 -6.25 -15.66 7.65
N SER A 130 -6.58 -16.95 7.61
CA SER A 130 -5.62 -18.01 7.95
C SER A 130 -4.50 -18.20 6.91
N LEU A 131 -4.60 -17.54 5.75
CA LEU A 131 -3.65 -17.67 4.64
C LEU A 131 -2.52 -16.62 4.69
N TYR A 132 -2.57 -15.66 5.60
CA TYR A 132 -1.49 -14.70 5.81
C TYR A 132 -1.19 -14.50 7.31
N GLU A 133 0.01 -14.02 7.63
CA GLU A 133 0.45 -13.75 9.00
C GLU A 133 -0.06 -12.38 9.50
N ALA A 134 0.13 -11.36 8.69
CA ALA A 134 -0.39 -10.01 8.92
C ALA A 134 -0.57 -9.23 7.60
N ALA A 135 -1.43 -8.22 7.65
CA ALA A 135 -1.64 -7.25 6.60
C ALA A 135 -1.35 -5.84 7.16
N VAL A 136 -0.41 -5.13 6.56
CA VAL A 136 -0.11 -3.72 6.88
C VAL A 136 -0.59 -2.88 5.70
N VAL A 137 -1.76 -2.29 5.81
CA VAL A 137 -2.53 -1.78 4.68
C VAL A 137 -3.19 -0.44 4.99
N SER A 138 -3.61 0.27 3.96
CA SER A 138 -4.51 1.43 4.08
C SER A 138 -5.97 0.98 4.20
N ASP A 139 -6.82 1.82 4.77
CA ASP A 139 -8.27 1.64 4.74
C ASP A 139 -8.86 2.40 3.54
N MET A 140 -8.83 1.76 2.39
CA MET A 140 -9.23 2.36 1.11
C MET A 140 -10.70 2.84 1.10
N ALA A 141 -11.59 2.14 1.83
CA ALA A 141 -12.97 2.57 2.00
C ALA A 141 -13.03 3.86 2.83
N LYS A 142 -12.22 3.95 3.89
CA LYS A 142 -12.14 5.13 4.75
C LYS A 142 -11.54 6.34 4.02
N GLU A 143 -10.57 6.13 3.13
CA GLU A 143 -10.06 7.19 2.25
C GLU A 143 -11.19 7.77 1.40
N GLY A 144 -11.96 6.92 0.73
CA GLY A 144 -13.13 7.32 -0.07
C GLY A 144 -14.18 8.05 0.76
N GLU A 145 -14.57 7.50 1.94
CA GLU A 145 -15.51 8.14 2.85
C GLU A 145 -15.04 9.54 3.28
N THR A 146 -13.73 9.67 3.62
CA THR A 146 -13.16 10.94 4.08
C THR A 146 -13.22 11.99 2.97
N ALA A 147 -12.87 11.63 1.74
CA ALA A 147 -12.93 12.50 0.58
C ALA A 147 -14.36 12.92 0.22
N VAL A 148 -15.30 11.98 0.22
CA VAL A 148 -16.71 12.26 -0.06
C VAL A 148 -17.34 13.14 1.03
N ASN A 149 -17.04 12.89 2.31
CA ASN A 149 -17.53 13.73 3.39
C ASN A 149 -16.97 15.16 3.29
N TRP A 150 -15.69 15.31 2.97
CA TRP A 150 -15.11 16.62 2.69
C TRP A 150 -15.83 17.34 1.54
N LEU A 151 -16.12 16.63 0.43
CA LEU A 151 -16.84 17.19 -0.70
C LEU A 151 -18.26 17.64 -0.33
N LEU A 152 -19.00 16.83 0.43
CA LEU A 152 -20.33 17.18 0.92
C LEU A 152 -20.31 18.41 1.86
N ASP A 153 -19.25 18.59 2.65
CA ASP A 153 -19.07 19.74 3.53
C ASP A 153 -18.84 21.06 2.76
N GLN A 154 -18.52 21.01 1.46
CA GLN A 154 -18.46 22.20 0.61
C GLN A 154 -19.85 22.81 0.33
N LYS A 155 -20.94 22.05 0.55
CA LYS A 155 -22.34 22.51 0.44
C LYS A 155 -22.67 23.15 -0.89
N LEU A 156 -22.23 22.52 -1.98
CA LEU A 156 -22.55 22.97 -3.34
C LEU A 156 -24.05 22.79 -3.63
N ASP A 157 -24.61 23.66 -4.46
CA ASP A 157 -26.00 23.55 -4.91
C ASP A 157 -26.24 22.29 -5.74
N VAL A 158 -25.24 21.90 -6.53
CA VAL A 158 -25.21 20.66 -7.34
C VAL A 158 -23.82 20.02 -7.30
N TYR A 159 -23.78 18.71 -7.46
CA TYR A 159 -22.54 17.92 -7.56
C TYR A 159 -22.59 17.12 -8.86
N ASN A 160 -22.08 17.68 -9.95
CA ASN A 160 -21.94 17.03 -11.24
C ASN A 160 -20.51 16.48 -11.35
N VAL A 161 -20.35 15.18 -11.15
CA VAL A 161 -19.04 14.56 -10.89
C VAL A 161 -18.51 13.84 -12.13
N VAL A 162 -17.30 14.21 -12.53
CA VAL A 162 -16.43 13.42 -13.41
C VAL A 162 -15.56 12.56 -12.50
N HIS A 163 -15.86 11.26 -12.48
CA HIS A 163 -15.13 10.28 -11.66
C HIS A 163 -14.13 9.51 -12.51
N ILE A 164 -12.85 9.66 -12.19
CA ILE A 164 -11.72 9.03 -12.88
C ILE A 164 -11.17 7.93 -11.97
N GLN A 165 -11.49 6.68 -12.34
CA GLN A 165 -11.17 5.51 -11.53
C GLN A 165 -9.76 4.99 -11.80
N GLY A 166 -9.17 4.37 -10.78
CA GLY A 166 -7.94 3.60 -10.87
C GLY A 166 -8.07 2.29 -11.64
N ALA A 167 -7.11 1.40 -11.50
CA ALA A 167 -7.16 0.06 -12.10
C ALA A 167 -8.29 -0.76 -11.48
N MET A 168 -9.19 -1.24 -12.34
CA MET A 168 -10.37 -1.97 -11.93
C MET A 168 -10.02 -3.24 -11.17
N GLY A 169 -10.75 -3.50 -10.08
CA GLY A 169 -10.55 -4.68 -9.24
C GLY A 169 -9.44 -4.55 -8.21
N SER A 170 -8.68 -3.45 -8.18
CA SER A 170 -7.76 -3.16 -7.08
C SER A 170 -8.51 -2.68 -5.83
N ASP A 171 -7.99 -3.00 -4.65
CA ASP A 171 -8.59 -2.59 -3.37
C ASP A 171 -8.78 -1.07 -3.27
N ALA A 172 -7.79 -0.28 -3.73
CA ALA A 172 -7.87 1.18 -3.75
C ALA A 172 -9.02 1.69 -4.63
N GLN A 173 -9.17 1.16 -5.86
CA GLN A 173 -10.29 1.53 -6.72
C GLN A 173 -11.63 1.13 -6.10
N ILE A 174 -11.75 -0.08 -5.55
CA ILE A 174 -13.00 -0.55 -4.93
C ILE A 174 -13.39 0.36 -3.76
N GLY A 175 -12.46 0.69 -2.88
CA GLY A 175 -12.72 1.51 -1.70
C GLY A 175 -13.06 2.96 -2.04
N ARG A 176 -12.21 3.62 -2.85
CA ARG A 176 -12.41 5.03 -3.26
C ARG A 176 -13.67 5.23 -4.11
N THR A 177 -13.99 4.27 -5.00
CA THR A 177 -15.23 4.26 -5.80
C THR A 177 -16.48 4.06 -4.93
N GLY A 178 -16.43 3.14 -3.96
CA GLY A 178 -17.61 2.71 -3.20
C GLY A 178 -18.32 3.85 -2.48
N ALA A 179 -17.56 4.74 -1.82
CA ALA A 179 -18.10 5.89 -1.11
C ALA A 179 -18.82 6.88 -2.06
N LEU A 180 -18.30 7.06 -3.27
CA LEU A 180 -18.90 7.95 -4.27
C LEU A 180 -20.13 7.30 -4.93
N ASP A 181 -20.11 6.00 -5.20
CA ASP A 181 -21.24 5.25 -5.75
C ASP A 181 -22.48 5.30 -4.83
N GLU A 182 -22.28 5.31 -3.51
CA GLU A 182 -23.37 5.52 -2.55
C GLU A 182 -24.06 6.87 -2.74
N GLN A 183 -23.31 7.94 -3.05
CA GLN A 183 -23.88 9.25 -3.30
C GLN A 183 -24.62 9.32 -4.64
N PHE A 184 -24.11 8.64 -5.66
CA PHE A 184 -24.82 8.50 -6.94
C PHE A 184 -26.13 7.72 -6.77
N ALA A 185 -26.10 6.59 -6.06
CA ALA A 185 -27.27 5.76 -5.79
C ALA A 185 -28.35 6.50 -4.97
N SER A 186 -27.94 7.37 -4.04
CA SER A 186 -28.84 8.18 -3.23
C SER A 186 -29.42 9.39 -3.97
N GLY A 187 -28.90 9.74 -5.15
CA GLY A 187 -29.28 10.91 -5.92
C GLY A 187 -28.75 12.23 -5.38
N LYS A 188 -27.82 12.20 -4.41
CA LYS A 188 -27.18 13.43 -3.89
C LYS A 188 -26.16 14.01 -4.86
N MET A 189 -25.54 13.17 -5.68
CA MET A 189 -24.58 13.56 -6.70
C MET A 189 -24.98 12.99 -8.06
N THR A 190 -24.66 13.72 -9.11
CA THR A 190 -24.88 13.30 -10.51
C THR A 190 -23.60 12.73 -11.07
N LYS A 191 -23.65 11.51 -11.56
CA LYS A 191 -22.56 10.88 -12.27
C LYS A 191 -22.54 11.36 -13.73
N VAL A 192 -21.65 12.30 -14.06
CA VAL A 192 -21.44 12.77 -15.43
C VAL A 192 -20.72 11.70 -16.25
N VAL A 193 -19.62 11.21 -15.72
CA VAL A 193 -18.88 10.05 -16.22
C VAL A 193 -18.26 9.28 -15.05
N GLN A 194 -18.07 8.00 -15.22
CA GLN A 194 -17.30 7.15 -14.33
C GLN A 194 -16.52 6.18 -15.22
N GLN A 195 -15.22 6.39 -15.33
CA GLN A 195 -14.37 5.64 -16.25
C GLN A 195 -12.98 5.44 -15.66
N THR A 196 -12.43 4.25 -15.89
CA THR A 196 -11.06 3.95 -15.47
C THR A 196 -10.03 4.60 -16.40
N ALA A 197 -9.03 5.22 -15.79
CA ALA A 197 -7.80 5.64 -16.44
C ALA A 197 -6.59 4.76 -16.00
N THR A 198 -6.83 3.70 -15.23
CA THR A 198 -5.81 2.72 -14.82
C THR A 198 -4.55 3.34 -14.18
N TRP A 199 -4.74 4.39 -13.37
CA TRP A 199 -3.72 5.23 -12.72
C TRP A 199 -2.92 6.14 -13.67
N ASP A 200 -3.24 6.17 -14.97
CA ASP A 200 -2.47 6.88 -16.01
C ASP A 200 -2.94 8.33 -16.19
N GLU A 201 -1.98 9.27 -16.15
CA GLU A 201 -2.19 10.71 -16.31
C GLU A 201 -2.77 11.05 -17.70
N ALA A 202 -2.23 10.44 -18.76
CA ALA A 202 -2.62 10.76 -20.12
C ALA A 202 -4.01 10.21 -20.47
N GLU A 203 -4.39 9.05 -19.95
CA GLU A 203 -5.74 8.50 -20.11
C GLU A 203 -6.76 9.34 -19.33
N ALA A 204 -6.43 9.80 -18.12
CA ALA A 204 -7.28 10.71 -17.35
C ALA A 204 -7.54 12.02 -18.10
N LYS A 205 -6.49 12.61 -18.69
CA LYS A 205 -6.63 13.80 -19.54
C LYS A 205 -7.63 13.58 -20.68
N LYS A 206 -7.51 12.47 -21.43
CA LYS A 206 -8.41 12.14 -22.54
C LYS A 206 -9.87 11.99 -22.09
N ILE A 207 -10.11 11.40 -20.91
CA ILE A 207 -11.45 11.28 -20.34
C ILE A 207 -12.05 12.67 -20.14
N VAL A 208 -11.33 13.59 -19.49
CA VAL A 208 -11.82 14.94 -19.21
C VAL A 208 -12.00 15.75 -20.50
N GLU A 209 -11.07 15.67 -21.45
CA GLU A 209 -11.23 16.29 -22.78
C GLU A 209 -12.50 15.79 -23.50
N SER A 210 -12.79 14.48 -23.40
CA SER A 210 -14.02 13.92 -23.98
C SER A 210 -15.28 14.49 -23.33
N VAL A 211 -15.28 14.66 -22.00
CA VAL A 211 -16.40 15.27 -21.27
C VAL A 211 -16.58 16.72 -21.69
N ILE A 212 -15.51 17.52 -21.73
CA ILE A 212 -15.54 18.91 -22.15
C ILE A 212 -16.10 19.05 -23.59
N ASN A 213 -15.56 18.24 -24.51
CA ASN A 213 -15.99 18.26 -25.92
C ASN A 213 -17.44 17.82 -26.13
N SER A 214 -17.99 17.01 -25.21
CA SER A 214 -19.42 16.63 -25.25
C SER A 214 -20.36 17.76 -24.84
N GLY A 215 -19.84 18.82 -24.21
CA GLY A 215 -20.63 19.91 -23.64
C GLY A 215 -21.38 19.52 -22.37
N ALA A 216 -21.03 18.44 -21.73
CA ALA A 216 -21.61 18.05 -20.45
C ALA A 216 -21.22 19.04 -19.34
N ASP A 217 -22.20 19.40 -18.51
CA ASP A 217 -21.99 20.26 -17.35
C ASP A 217 -21.39 19.46 -16.19
N PHE A 218 -20.30 19.95 -15.61
CA PHE A 218 -19.65 19.34 -14.44
C PHE A 218 -18.96 20.41 -13.59
N ASN A 219 -18.84 20.15 -12.29
CA ASN A 219 -18.19 21.04 -11.34
C ASN A 219 -17.30 20.30 -10.31
N VAL A 220 -17.12 18.99 -10.46
CA VAL A 220 -16.26 18.18 -9.63
C VAL A 220 -15.47 17.18 -10.47
N ILE A 221 -14.16 17.18 -10.31
CA ILE A 221 -13.25 16.10 -10.71
C ILE A 221 -12.89 15.31 -9.46
N TYR A 222 -13.29 14.05 -9.41
CA TYR A 222 -12.87 13.09 -8.41
C TYR A 222 -11.93 12.07 -9.08
N ALA A 223 -10.63 12.25 -8.93
CA ALA A 223 -9.61 11.36 -9.48
C ALA A 223 -9.02 10.50 -8.35
N GLU A 224 -8.98 9.19 -8.55
CA GLU A 224 -8.57 8.25 -7.51
C GLU A 224 -7.04 8.20 -7.27
N ASN A 225 -6.24 9.02 -7.96
CA ASN A 225 -4.86 9.34 -7.60
C ASN A 225 -4.42 10.70 -8.14
N ASP A 226 -3.27 11.18 -7.66
CA ASP A 226 -2.69 12.47 -8.04
C ASP A 226 -2.30 12.55 -9.52
N GLY A 227 -1.76 11.48 -10.09
CA GLY A 227 -1.39 11.44 -11.51
C GLY A 227 -2.59 11.69 -12.41
N MET A 228 -3.70 11.04 -12.12
CA MET A 228 -4.96 11.24 -12.86
C MET A 228 -5.57 12.62 -12.62
N ALA A 229 -5.50 13.15 -11.38
CA ALA A 229 -5.92 14.52 -11.09
C ALA A 229 -5.13 15.54 -11.89
N LYS A 230 -3.80 15.36 -12.00
CA LYS A 230 -2.92 16.19 -12.83
C LYS A 230 -3.31 16.14 -14.31
N GLY A 231 -3.60 14.95 -14.84
CA GLY A 231 -4.09 14.79 -16.20
C GLY A 231 -5.41 15.53 -16.44
N ALA A 232 -6.33 15.44 -15.49
CA ALA A 232 -7.60 16.18 -15.52
C ALA A 232 -7.37 17.69 -15.52
N VAL A 233 -6.51 18.21 -14.66
CA VAL A 233 -6.17 19.65 -14.60
C VAL A 233 -5.55 20.11 -15.91
N ALA A 234 -4.68 19.32 -16.53
CA ALA A 234 -4.11 19.67 -17.83
C ALA A 234 -5.20 19.86 -18.91
N ALA A 235 -6.25 19.04 -18.89
CA ALA A 235 -7.38 19.20 -19.80
C ALA A 235 -8.19 20.48 -19.49
N LEU A 236 -8.44 20.79 -18.21
CA LEU A 236 -9.13 22.01 -17.80
C LEU A 236 -8.37 23.25 -18.24
N ASP A 237 -7.06 23.30 -17.98
CA ASP A 237 -6.18 24.41 -18.35
C ASP A 237 -6.15 24.68 -19.87
N GLU A 238 -6.03 23.62 -20.68
CA GLU A 238 -6.00 23.73 -22.14
C GLU A 238 -7.33 24.27 -22.72
N HIS A 239 -8.45 24.07 -22.00
CA HIS A 239 -9.76 24.58 -22.39
C HIS A 239 -10.16 25.88 -21.68
N GLY A 240 -9.29 26.45 -20.85
CA GLY A 240 -9.51 27.69 -20.11
C GLY A 240 -10.61 27.58 -19.04
N ILE A 241 -10.83 26.38 -18.48
CA ILE A 241 -11.80 26.13 -17.42
C ILE A 241 -11.11 26.38 -16.08
N THR A 242 -11.67 27.28 -15.27
CA THR A 242 -11.12 27.62 -13.96
C THR A 242 -11.38 26.48 -12.96
N HIS A 243 -10.38 26.21 -12.12
CA HIS A 243 -10.46 25.12 -11.14
C HIS A 243 -9.73 25.45 -9.84
N GLY A 244 -9.92 24.65 -8.83
CA GLY A 244 -9.31 24.85 -7.50
C GLY A 244 -10.17 25.73 -6.59
N VAL A 245 -9.53 26.40 -5.61
CA VAL A 245 -10.22 27.09 -4.50
C VAL A 245 -11.16 28.19 -4.95
N ASP A 246 -10.77 28.96 -5.96
CA ASP A 246 -11.55 30.07 -6.49
C ASP A 246 -12.06 29.79 -7.92
N GLY A 247 -12.01 28.54 -8.37
CA GLY A 247 -12.41 28.13 -9.70
C GLY A 247 -13.81 27.52 -9.76
N ASP A 248 -14.29 27.26 -10.99
CA ASP A 248 -15.60 26.68 -11.25
C ASP A 248 -15.63 25.17 -10.98
N VAL A 249 -14.46 24.50 -11.00
CA VAL A 249 -14.33 23.05 -10.85
C VAL A 249 -13.51 22.69 -9.62
N ILE A 250 -14.09 21.93 -8.71
CA ILE A 250 -13.38 21.27 -7.61
C ILE A 250 -12.51 20.15 -8.18
N VAL A 251 -11.24 20.10 -7.76
CA VAL A 251 -10.30 19.03 -8.11
C VAL A 251 -9.87 18.28 -6.85
N MET A 252 -10.02 16.96 -6.87
CA MET A 252 -9.66 16.04 -5.79
C MET A 252 -8.71 14.98 -6.29
N GLY A 253 -7.67 14.68 -5.49
CA GLY A 253 -6.67 13.65 -5.72
C GLY A 253 -6.49 12.75 -4.50
N PHE A 254 -5.61 11.77 -4.63
CA PHE A 254 -5.15 10.88 -3.57
C PHE A 254 -3.67 10.55 -3.77
N ASP A 255 -2.99 10.20 -2.72
CA ASP A 255 -1.62 9.73 -2.52
C ASP A 255 -0.74 10.75 -1.77
N CYS A 256 -1.00 12.04 -1.88
CA CYS A 256 -0.18 13.11 -1.30
C CYS A 256 1.25 13.17 -1.86
N ASN A 257 1.42 13.08 -3.18
CA ASN A 257 2.71 13.42 -3.77
C ASN A 257 3.07 14.88 -3.44
N LYS A 258 4.34 15.18 -3.11
CA LYS A 258 4.77 16.55 -2.75
C LYS A 258 4.43 17.59 -3.80
N TRP A 259 4.55 17.22 -5.07
CA TRP A 259 4.17 18.11 -6.16
C TRP A 259 2.65 18.39 -6.18
N ALA A 260 1.80 17.38 -5.88
CA ALA A 260 0.35 17.55 -5.78
C ALA A 260 -0.03 18.42 -4.57
N LEU A 261 0.58 18.16 -3.41
CA LEU A 261 0.37 19.00 -2.23
C LEU A 261 0.83 20.46 -2.43
N ARG A 262 1.86 20.71 -3.29
CA ARG A 262 2.23 22.08 -3.67
C ARG A 262 1.17 22.75 -4.55
N GLU A 263 0.55 22.03 -5.48
CA GLU A 263 -0.58 22.52 -6.27
C GLU A 263 -1.81 22.78 -5.37
N LEU A 264 -2.04 21.90 -4.39
CA LEU A 264 -3.08 22.08 -3.36
C LEU A 264 -2.82 23.34 -2.52
N LEU A 265 -1.58 23.54 -2.01
CA LEU A 265 -1.18 24.72 -1.24
C LEU A 265 -1.31 26.01 -2.06
N ALA A 266 -1.07 25.93 -3.37
CA ALA A 266 -1.25 27.05 -4.29
C ALA A 266 -2.73 27.33 -4.63
N GLY A 267 -3.67 26.54 -4.11
CA GLY A 267 -5.10 26.67 -4.34
C GLY A 267 -5.59 26.20 -5.71
N LYS A 268 -4.74 25.51 -6.49
CA LYS A 268 -5.12 24.97 -7.81
C LYS A 268 -5.92 23.66 -7.71
N TRP A 269 -5.79 22.96 -6.61
CA TRP A 269 -6.59 21.80 -6.22
C TRP A 269 -7.36 22.13 -4.95
N ASN A 270 -8.32 21.28 -4.57
CA ASN A 270 -9.17 21.53 -3.42
C ASN A 270 -8.96 20.51 -2.30
N TYR A 271 -8.65 19.26 -2.65
CA TYR A 271 -8.51 18.16 -1.71
C TYR A 271 -7.48 17.13 -2.19
N ASP A 272 -6.77 16.54 -1.25
CA ASP A 272 -5.88 15.40 -1.49
C ASP A 272 -5.97 14.41 -0.31
N GLY A 273 -6.28 13.15 -0.61
CA GLY A 273 -6.36 12.06 0.36
C GLY A 273 -5.01 11.39 0.55
N GLN A 274 -4.53 11.29 1.79
CA GLN A 274 -3.29 10.57 2.07
C GLN A 274 -3.49 9.06 1.85
N CYS A 275 -2.50 8.43 1.19
CA CYS A 275 -2.26 7.00 1.17
C CYS A 275 -0.78 6.78 1.50
N SER A 276 -0.47 6.06 2.58
CA SER A 276 0.90 5.91 3.05
C SER A 276 1.60 4.70 2.40
N PRO A 277 2.73 4.86 1.71
CA PRO A 277 3.48 3.76 1.09
C PRO A 277 4.46 3.04 2.03
N PHE A 278 4.57 3.47 3.30
CA PHE A 278 5.63 3.06 4.23
C PHE A 278 5.21 1.90 5.13
N GLN A 279 5.14 0.68 4.58
CA GLN A 279 4.76 -0.52 5.31
C GLN A 279 5.94 -1.43 5.66
N ALA A 280 7.06 -1.31 4.94
CA ALA A 280 8.16 -2.28 4.99
C ALA A 280 8.78 -2.43 6.38
N GLN A 281 9.01 -1.32 7.09
CA GLN A 281 9.61 -1.37 8.43
C GLN A 281 8.72 -2.11 9.43
N ILE A 282 7.40 -1.89 9.38
CA ILE A 282 6.45 -2.57 10.26
C ILE A 282 6.50 -4.08 10.02
N ILE A 283 6.49 -4.50 8.76
CA ILE A 283 6.58 -5.93 8.38
C ILE A 283 7.92 -6.52 8.82
N SER A 284 9.03 -5.81 8.59
CA SER A 284 10.36 -6.25 9.02
C SER A 284 10.44 -6.44 10.53
N ASP A 285 9.85 -5.55 11.32
CA ASP A 285 9.80 -5.63 12.77
C ASP A 285 8.99 -6.84 13.26
N ILE A 286 7.89 -7.16 12.56
CA ILE A 286 7.10 -8.37 12.83
C ILE A 286 7.92 -9.63 12.50
N ILE A 287 8.56 -9.67 11.34
CA ILE A 287 9.41 -10.79 10.91
C ILE A 287 10.54 -11.05 11.90
N LYS A 288 11.18 -9.98 12.39
CA LYS A 288 12.28 -10.06 13.39
C LYS A 288 11.80 -10.30 14.82
N GLY A 289 10.48 -10.27 15.06
CA GLY A 289 9.89 -10.45 16.40
C GLY A 289 10.12 -9.26 17.34
N THR A 290 10.48 -8.09 16.82
CA THR A 290 10.64 -6.84 17.58
C THR A 290 9.32 -6.11 17.77
N LYS A 291 8.32 -6.42 16.95
CA LYS A 291 6.94 -5.93 17.06
C LYS A 291 5.97 -7.10 17.19
N SER A 292 5.16 -7.11 18.24
CA SER A 292 4.06 -8.06 18.39
C SER A 292 2.82 -7.57 17.62
N VAL A 293 2.07 -8.52 17.06
CA VAL A 293 0.82 -8.24 16.33
C VAL A 293 -0.36 -8.58 17.22
N SER A 294 -1.16 -7.59 17.60
CA SER A 294 -2.40 -7.77 18.36
C SER A 294 -3.61 -8.05 17.44
N SER A 295 -3.52 -7.65 16.17
CA SER A 295 -4.50 -7.89 15.12
C SER A 295 -3.76 -8.23 13.84
N LYS A 296 -4.28 -9.18 13.06
CA LYS A 296 -3.70 -9.51 11.75
C LYS A 296 -3.74 -8.34 10.77
N LYS A 297 -4.73 -7.46 10.88
CA LYS A 297 -4.87 -6.26 10.07
C LYS A 297 -4.34 -5.05 10.86
N ILE A 298 -3.32 -4.42 10.34
CA ILE A 298 -2.71 -3.18 10.85
C ILE A 298 -3.03 -2.11 9.82
N ILE A 299 -3.87 -1.15 10.21
CA ILE A 299 -4.30 -0.06 9.35
C ILE A 299 -3.35 1.13 9.56
N ASN A 300 -2.88 1.70 8.45
CA ASN A 300 -2.19 2.99 8.47
C ASN A 300 -3.18 4.10 8.90
N GLU A 301 -2.74 4.99 9.77
CA GLU A 301 -3.51 6.20 10.09
C GLU A 301 -3.29 7.22 8.97
N GLU A 302 -4.35 7.56 8.25
CA GLU A 302 -4.32 8.44 7.09
C GLU A 302 -5.39 9.51 7.20
N LYS A 303 -5.18 10.65 6.52
CA LYS A 303 -6.08 11.80 6.60
C LYS A 303 -6.24 12.48 5.23
N GLY A 304 -7.27 13.30 5.11
CA GLY A 304 -7.44 14.19 3.97
C GLY A 304 -6.85 15.58 4.25
N PHE A 305 -6.39 16.24 3.19
CA PHE A 305 -5.89 17.60 3.22
C PHE A 305 -6.79 18.52 2.40
N ASP A 306 -7.24 19.58 3.04
CA ASP A 306 -7.99 20.68 2.43
C ASP A 306 -7.03 21.81 2.04
N ALA A 307 -7.13 22.32 0.83
CA ALA A 307 -6.30 23.42 0.33
C ALA A 307 -6.28 24.64 1.28
N LYS A 308 -7.41 24.92 1.92
CA LYS A 308 -7.56 26.08 2.82
C LYS A 308 -6.88 25.89 4.19
N ALA A 309 -6.54 24.64 4.55
CA ALA A 309 -5.95 24.28 5.82
C ALA A 309 -4.53 23.73 5.72
N LEU A 310 -4.09 23.34 4.53
CA LEU A 310 -2.79 22.75 4.28
C LEU A 310 -1.66 23.73 4.60
N THR A 311 -0.60 23.21 5.22
CA THR A 311 0.61 24.00 5.55
C THR A 311 1.84 23.41 4.87
N GLN A 312 2.93 24.20 4.77
CA GLN A 312 4.22 23.70 4.30
C GLN A 312 4.73 22.54 5.17
N ASN A 313 4.50 22.60 6.47
CA ASN A 313 4.86 21.51 7.39
C ASN A 313 4.13 20.21 7.11
N ASP A 314 2.88 20.25 6.63
CA ASP A 314 2.16 19.06 6.20
C ASP A 314 2.81 18.46 4.95
N ILE A 315 3.21 19.28 3.99
CA ILE A 315 3.92 18.82 2.78
C ILE A 315 5.25 18.15 3.16
N ASP A 316 6.01 18.76 4.07
CA ASP A 316 7.30 18.22 4.51
C ASP A 316 7.15 16.92 5.28
N THR A 317 6.04 16.74 5.99
CA THR A 317 5.76 15.57 6.85
C THR A 317 5.15 14.41 6.08
N TYR A 318 4.20 14.68 5.20
CA TYR A 318 3.34 13.65 4.57
C TYR A 318 3.56 13.50 3.07
N GLY A 319 4.22 14.47 2.43
CA GLY A 319 4.40 14.47 0.99
C GLY A 319 5.36 13.39 0.50
N LEU A 320 4.96 12.66 -0.53
CA LEU A 320 5.74 11.62 -1.17
C LEU A 320 6.68 12.18 -2.25
N GLY A 321 7.88 11.58 -2.36
CA GLY A 321 8.86 11.98 -3.35
C GLY A 321 9.55 13.33 -3.01
N GLU A 322 10.11 14.00 -4.04
CA GLU A 322 10.81 15.29 -3.92
C GLU A 322 9.93 16.50 -4.28
#